data_5276827a2744493db2d2e7d5fbe06bda
#
_entry.id   5276827a2744493db2d2e7d5fbe06bda
#
_cell.length_a   1.000
_cell.length_b   1.000
_cell.length_c   1.000
_cell.angle_alpha   90.00
_cell.angle_beta   90.00
_cell.angle_gamma   90.00
#
_symmetry.space_group_name_H-M   'P 1'
#
loop_
_entity.id
_entity.type
_entity.pdbx_description
1 polymer ?
#
loop_
_entity_poly.entity_id
_entity_poly.type
_entity_poly.pdbx_seq_one_letter_code
_entity_poly.pdbx_strand_id
1 'polypeptide(L)'
;MRRLALAAVSTVVCGFTFLDDVARKVEKGNQHFDKSEFEAALEAYREAQINRPDAPELHFNVGDALYKQGSVEEAAAAFQKAIESGDSGLGGKAYYNLGNSFYRQQTFDQAIGAYEKALELDPEDLESKVNLEMALEKLQEQQQQQSKSD
;
A
#
# COMPACT_ATOMS: atom_id res chain seq x y z
N MET A 1 12.67 49.01 -13.17
CA MET A 1 13.16 47.65 -12.91
C MET A 1 12.82 47.18 -11.48
N ARG A 2 11.53 47.19 -11.06
CA ARG A 2 11.13 46.79 -9.70
C ARG A 2 9.88 45.89 -9.61
N ARG A 3 9.42 45.28 -10.73
CA ARG A 3 8.20 44.48 -10.78
C ARG A 3 8.40 42.96 -10.99
N LEU A 4 9.64 42.47 -11.17
CA LEU A 4 9.92 41.04 -11.42
C LEU A 4 10.31 40.22 -10.17
N ALA A 5 10.57 40.87 -9.02
CA ALA A 5 11.00 40.18 -7.81
C ALA A 5 9.85 39.65 -6.93
N LEU A 6 8.63 40.18 -7.11
CA LEU A 6 7.47 39.76 -6.26
C LEU A 6 6.78 38.46 -6.72
N ALA A 7 6.90 38.11 -8.02
CA ALA A 7 6.24 36.89 -8.52
C ALA A 7 6.96 35.59 -8.10
N ALA A 8 8.29 35.64 -7.98
CA ALA A 8 9.09 34.46 -7.61
C ALA A 8 8.94 34.07 -6.13
N VAL A 9 8.73 35.04 -5.24
CA VAL A 9 8.55 34.80 -3.80
C VAL A 9 7.18 34.18 -3.50
N SER A 10 6.15 34.55 -4.26
CA SER A 10 4.79 34.03 -4.08
C SER A 10 4.65 32.56 -4.44
N THR A 11 5.35 32.10 -5.48
CA THR A 11 5.31 30.68 -5.90
C THR A 11 6.06 29.75 -4.95
N VAL A 12 7.15 30.20 -4.37
CA VAL A 12 7.93 29.40 -3.38
C VAL A 12 7.16 29.25 -2.06
N VAL A 13 6.53 30.32 -1.59
CA VAL A 13 5.72 30.27 -0.33
C VAL A 13 4.50 29.37 -0.51
N CYS A 14 3.84 29.41 -1.66
CA CYS A 14 2.66 28.59 -1.93
C CYS A 14 3.01 27.09 -2.04
N GLY A 15 4.15 26.76 -2.64
CA GLY A 15 4.64 25.38 -2.72
C GLY A 15 5.04 24.80 -1.36
N PHE A 16 5.65 25.60 -0.50
CA PHE A 16 6.04 25.18 0.84
C PHE A 16 4.85 24.88 1.74
N THR A 17 3.82 25.74 1.76
CA THR A 17 2.60 25.52 2.54
C THR A 17 1.78 24.32 2.08
N PHE A 18 1.83 23.99 0.78
CA PHE A 18 1.14 22.84 0.21
C PHE A 18 1.76 21.50 0.63
N LEU A 19 3.10 21.40 0.61
CA LEU A 19 3.81 20.21 1.06
C LEU A 19 3.64 19.98 2.56
N ASP A 20 3.63 21.06 3.35
CA ASP A 20 3.36 21.01 4.80
C ASP A 20 1.95 20.48 5.09
N ASP A 21 0.96 20.83 4.27
CA ASP A 21 -0.42 20.35 4.43
C ASP A 21 -0.53 18.84 4.20
N VAL A 22 0.10 18.32 3.13
CA VAL A 22 0.13 16.88 2.85
C VAL A 22 0.84 16.13 3.97
N ALA A 23 2.03 16.60 4.39
CA ALA A 23 2.80 15.97 5.46
C ALA A 23 2.01 15.91 6.78
N ARG A 24 1.29 16.98 7.12
CA ARG A 24 0.44 17.03 8.32
C ARG A 24 -0.72 16.06 8.26
N LYS A 25 -1.37 15.88 7.09
CA LYS A 25 -2.44 14.90 6.90
C LYS A 25 -1.93 13.47 7.02
N VAL A 26 -0.77 13.19 6.43
CA VAL A 26 -0.11 11.88 6.56
C VAL A 26 0.23 11.59 8.02
N GLU A 27 0.83 12.54 8.71
CA GLU A 27 1.15 12.41 10.13
C GLU A 27 -0.09 12.16 10.99
N LYS A 28 -1.19 12.87 10.72
CA LYS A 28 -2.48 12.63 11.38
C LYS A 28 -2.98 11.21 11.10
N GLY A 29 -2.87 10.75 9.85
CA GLY A 29 -3.21 9.38 9.46
C GLY A 29 -2.40 8.34 10.23
N ASN A 30 -1.08 8.52 10.31
CA ASN A 30 -0.19 7.64 11.06
C ASN A 30 -0.58 7.58 12.55
N GLN A 31 -0.87 8.72 13.18
CA GLN A 31 -1.30 8.79 14.57
C GLN A 31 -2.60 8.03 14.84
N HIS A 32 -3.57 8.09 13.91
CA HIS A 32 -4.80 7.29 13.99
C HIS A 32 -4.51 5.80 13.77
N PHE A 33 -3.66 5.48 12.81
CA PHE A 33 -3.27 4.09 12.51
C PHE A 33 -2.60 3.41 13.72
N ASP A 34 -1.68 4.10 14.39
CA ASP A 34 -0.99 3.61 15.60
C ASP A 34 -1.96 3.34 16.76
N LYS A 35 -3.08 4.08 16.81
CA LYS A 35 -4.16 3.86 17.78
C LYS A 35 -5.17 2.79 17.33
N SER A 36 -4.94 2.15 16.18
CA SER A 36 -5.89 1.22 15.54
C SER A 36 -7.24 1.86 15.16
N GLU A 37 -7.27 3.17 14.98
CA GLU A 37 -8.40 3.96 14.49
C GLU A 37 -8.37 4.00 12.95
N PHE A 38 -8.51 2.80 12.30
CA PHE A 38 -8.20 2.62 10.89
C PHE A 38 -9.10 3.43 9.95
N GLU A 39 -10.35 3.68 10.32
CA GLU A 39 -11.27 4.50 9.55
C GLU A 39 -10.84 5.98 9.52
N ALA A 40 -10.43 6.52 10.67
CA ALA A 40 -9.91 7.88 10.77
C ALA A 40 -8.54 8.04 10.08
N ALA A 41 -7.69 6.99 10.14
CA ALA A 41 -6.44 6.96 9.39
C ALA A 41 -6.71 7.01 7.88
N LEU A 42 -7.64 6.19 7.38
CA LEU A 42 -8.04 6.12 5.98
C LEU A 42 -8.56 7.47 5.47
N GLU A 43 -9.40 8.16 6.26
CA GLU A 43 -9.89 9.49 5.92
C GLU A 43 -8.73 10.48 5.75
N ALA A 44 -7.80 10.52 6.71
CA ALA A 44 -6.65 11.42 6.67
C ALA A 44 -5.72 11.13 5.48
N TYR A 45 -5.46 9.86 5.16
CA TYR A 45 -4.67 9.48 3.98
C TYR A 45 -5.37 9.84 2.67
N ARG A 46 -6.68 9.66 2.57
CA ARG A 46 -7.47 10.07 1.39
C ARG A 46 -7.50 11.60 1.21
N GLU A 47 -7.56 12.36 2.30
CA GLU A 47 -7.41 13.82 2.24
C GLU A 47 -6.01 14.23 1.71
N ALA A 48 -4.95 13.49 2.08
CA ALA A 48 -3.61 13.72 1.56
C ALA A 48 -3.53 13.38 0.05
N GLN A 49 -4.21 12.31 -0.39
CA GLN A 49 -4.27 11.89 -1.81
C GLN A 49 -4.94 12.93 -2.71
N ILE A 50 -5.86 13.77 -2.23
CA ILE A 50 -6.44 14.86 -3.02
C ILE A 50 -5.33 15.75 -3.60
N ASN A 51 -4.27 15.97 -2.85
CA ASN A 51 -3.15 16.83 -3.22
C ASN A 51 -2.01 16.06 -3.93
N ARG A 52 -1.89 14.76 -3.70
CA ARG A 52 -0.88 13.88 -4.29
C ARG A 52 -1.52 12.54 -4.69
N PRO A 53 -2.34 12.52 -5.75
CA PRO A 53 -3.14 11.36 -6.12
C PRO A 53 -2.30 10.15 -6.53
N ASP A 54 -1.11 10.34 -7.08
CA ASP A 54 -0.24 9.29 -7.60
C ASP A 54 0.93 8.97 -6.66
N ALA A 55 0.89 9.42 -5.39
CA ALA A 55 1.94 9.15 -4.43
C ALA A 55 1.91 7.68 -3.97
N PRO A 56 2.92 6.84 -4.30
CA PRO A 56 2.90 5.42 -3.97
C PRO A 56 2.82 5.16 -2.46
N GLU A 57 3.46 6.00 -1.65
CA GLU A 57 3.40 5.91 -0.19
C GLU A 57 1.99 6.15 0.37
N LEU A 58 1.18 6.99 -0.28
CA LEU A 58 -0.20 7.22 0.15
C LEU A 58 -1.11 6.05 -0.25
N HIS A 59 -0.91 5.46 -1.42
CA HIS A 59 -1.62 4.24 -1.82
C HIS A 59 -1.27 3.08 -0.89
N PHE A 60 0.01 2.96 -0.51
CA PHE A 60 0.46 1.96 0.45
C PHE A 60 -0.21 2.14 1.81
N ASN A 61 -0.20 3.34 2.39
CA ASN A 61 -0.82 3.63 3.69
C ASN A 61 -2.34 3.40 3.68
N VAL A 62 -3.01 3.75 2.58
CA VAL A 62 -4.44 3.44 2.37
C VAL A 62 -4.65 1.92 2.35
N GLY A 63 -3.79 1.18 1.65
CA GLY A 63 -3.83 -0.28 1.60
C GLY A 63 -3.69 -0.90 2.99
N ASP A 64 -2.73 -0.43 3.79
CA ASP A 64 -2.52 -0.91 5.15
C ASP A 64 -3.74 -0.64 6.05
N ALA A 65 -4.31 0.56 5.99
CA ALA A 65 -5.50 0.89 6.78
C ALA A 65 -6.71 0.02 6.39
N LEU A 66 -6.95 -0.17 5.09
CA LEU A 66 -8.00 -1.04 4.56
C LEU A 66 -7.80 -2.50 4.96
N TYR A 67 -6.56 -2.99 4.88
CA TYR A 67 -6.23 -4.37 5.28
C TYR A 67 -6.50 -4.61 6.76
N LYS A 68 -6.10 -3.67 7.63
CA LYS A 68 -6.35 -3.73 9.08
C LYS A 68 -7.83 -3.62 9.43
N GLN A 69 -8.60 -2.87 8.64
CA GLN A 69 -10.05 -2.76 8.76
C GLN A 69 -10.80 -4.02 8.30
N GLY A 70 -10.14 -4.88 7.52
CA GLY A 70 -10.70 -6.11 6.97
C GLY A 70 -11.24 -5.99 5.54
N SER A 71 -11.12 -4.82 4.92
CA SER A 71 -11.50 -4.55 3.50
C SER A 71 -10.40 -5.04 2.56
N VAL A 72 -10.19 -6.36 2.51
CA VAL A 72 -9.00 -6.97 1.88
C VAL A 72 -8.96 -6.82 0.36
N GLU A 73 -10.10 -6.78 -0.31
CA GLU A 73 -10.19 -6.56 -1.75
C GLU A 73 -9.77 -5.13 -2.12
N GLU A 74 -10.26 -4.15 -1.36
CA GLU A 74 -9.89 -2.74 -1.55
C GLU A 74 -8.41 -2.50 -1.18
N ALA A 75 -7.92 -3.20 -0.15
CA ALA A 75 -6.51 -3.17 0.23
C ALA A 75 -5.61 -3.67 -0.91
N ALA A 76 -5.95 -4.81 -1.52
CA ALA A 76 -5.22 -5.34 -2.68
C ALA A 76 -5.16 -4.33 -3.83
N ALA A 77 -6.28 -3.68 -4.15
CA ALA A 77 -6.33 -2.64 -5.18
C ALA A 77 -5.46 -1.42 -4.82
N ALA A 78 -5.39 -1.03 -3.55
CA ALA A 78 -4.57 0.07 -3.10
C ALA A 78 -3.06 -0.28 -3.16
N PHE A 79 -2.65 -1.50 -2.75
CA PHE A 79 -1.28 -1.96 -2.89
C PHE A 79 -0.85 -2.08 -4.36
N GLN A 80 -1.75 -2.56 -5.23
CA GLN A 80 -1.48 -2.60 -6.67
C GLN A 80 -1.20 -1.19 -7.23
N LYS A 81 -1.98 -0.18 -6.83
CA LYS A 81 -1.72 1.21 -7.20
C LYS A 81 -0.40 1.74 -6.65
N ALA A 82 -0.02 1.37 -5.43
CA ALA A 82 1.28 1.73 -4.88
C ALA A 82 2.43 1.19 -5.73
N ILE A 83 2.31 -0.05 -6.22
CA ILE A 83 3.28 -0.69 -7.12
C ILE A 83 3.33 0.03 -8.47
N GLU A 84 2.18 0.31 -9.08
CA GLU A 84 2.07 0.94 -10.41
C GLU A 84 2.54 2.40 -10.42
N SER A 85 2.40 3.12 -9.31
CA SER A 85 2.76 4.54 -9.18
C SER A 85 4.27 4.80 -9.15
N GLY A 86 5.10 3.77 -9.08
CA GLY A 86 6.54 3.86 -9.23
C GLY A 86 7.35 3.33 -8.04
N ASP A 87 8.66 3.25 -8.24
CA ASP A 87 9.61 2.77 -7.24
C ASP A 87 9.89 3.82 -6.17
N SER A 88 9.20 3.69 -5.05
CA SER A 88 9.44 4.50 -3.84
C SER A 88 10.32 3.76 -2.81
N GLY A 89 10.93 2.62 -3.17
CA GLY A 89 11.56 1.71 -2.21
C GLY A 89 10.55 0.89 -1.38
N LEU A 90 9.26 1.02 -1.67
CA LEU A 90 8.18 0.28 -1.00
C LEU A 90 7.75 -0.97 -1.79
N GLY A 91 8.31 -1.19 -2.99
CA GLY A 91 7.88 -2.25 -3.90
C GLY A 91 7.80 -3.62 -3.25
N GLY A 92 8.86 -4.04 -2.55
CA GLY A 92 8.89 -5.33 -1.84
C GLY A 92 7.77 -5.44 -0.79
N LYS A 93 7.61 -4.41 0.05
CA LYS A 93 6.55 -4.36 1.07
C LYS A 93 5.15 -4.33 0.45
N ALA A 94 4.97 -3.60 -0.64
CA ALA A 94 3.68 -3.52 -1.33
C ALA A 94 3.29 -4.87 -1.94
N TYR A 95 4.24 -5.59 -2.56
CA TYR A 95 4.02 -6.95 -3.05
C TYR A 95 3.73 -7.94 -1.92
N TYR A 96 4.46 -7.87 -0.81
CA TYR A 96 4.19 -8.69 0.37
C TYR A 96 2.76 -8.48 0.90
N ASN A 97 2.34 -7.23 1.07
CA ASN A 97 1.00 -6.91 1.57
C ASN A 97 -0.11 -7.24 0.54
N LEU A 98 0.18 -7.12 -0.75
CA LEU A 98 -0.68 -7.59 -1.83
C LEU A 98 -0.86 -9.12 -1.73
N GLY A 99 0.21 -9.86 -1.52
CA GLY A 99 0.20 -11.30 -1.28
C GLY A 99 -0.66 -11.68 -0.06
N ASN A 100 -0.49 -10.95 1.06
CA ASN A 100 -1.30 -11.14 2.26
C ASN A 100 -2.79 -10.88 1.99
N SER A 101 -3.11 -9.89 1.17
CA SER A 101 -4.49 -9.59 0.78
C SER A 101 -5.10 -10.72 -0.06
N PHE A 102 -4.37 -11.23 -1.03
CA PHE A 102 -4.80 -12.38 -1.84
C PHE A 102 -4.90 -13.67 -1.03
N TYR A 103 -3.99 -13.90 -0.10
CA TYR A 103 -4.06 -15.05 0.80
C TYR A 103 -5.34 -15.03 1.65
N ARG A 104 -5.72 -13.88 2.20
CA ARG A 104 -6.98 -13.72 2.96
C ARG A 104 -8.23 -13.88 2.09
N GLN A 105 -8.14 -13.56 0.79
CA GLN A 105 -9.20 -13.80 -0.20
C GLN A 105 -9.22 -15.26 -0.67
N GLN A 106 -8.30 -16.10 -0.22
CA GLN A 106 -8.14 -17.49 -0.64
C GLN A 106 -7.80 -17.65 -2.14
N THR A 107 -7.30 -16.61 -2.77
CA THR A 107 -6.75 -16.63 -4.15
C THR A 107 -5.25 -16.95 -4.09
N PHE A 108 -4.95 -18.20 -3.73
CA PHE A 108 -3.59 -18.61 -3.35
C PHE A 108 -2.59 -18.53 -4.51
N ASP A 109 -3.00 -18.78 -5.74
CA ASP A 109 -2.20 -18.59 -6.93
C ASP A 109 -1.71 -17.14 -7.11
N GLN A 110 -2.59 -16.15 -6.86
CA GLN A 110 -2.24 -14.74 -6.89
C GLN A 110 -1.35 -14.35 -5.71
N ALA A 111 -1.59 -14.92 -4.52
CA ALA A 111 -0.75 -14.70 -3.34
C ALA A 111 0.68 -15.17 -3.60
N ILE A 112 0.87 -16.37 -4.18
CA ILE A 112 2.15 -16.92 -4.57
C ILE A 112 2.89 -15.95 -5.48
N GLY A 113 2.26 -15.52 -6.59
CA GLY A 113 2.88 -14.60 -7.54
C GLY A 113 3.29 -13.27 -6.89
N ALA A 114 2.51 -12.76 -5.94
CA ALA A 114 2.84 -11.53 -5.21
C ALA A 114 4.04 -11.72 -4.25
N TYR A 115 4.09 -12.83 -3.49
CA TYR A 115 5.24 -13.12 -2.62
C TYR A 115 6.52 -13.39 -3.41
N GLU A 116 6.43 -14.06 -4.56
CA GLU A 116 7.57 -14.22 -5.47
C GLU A 116 8.13 -12.87 -5.93
N LYS A 117 7.26 -11.92 -6.27
CA LYS A 117 7.67 -10.55 -6.62
C LYS A 117 8.29 -9.80 -5.45
N ALA A 118 7.79 -9.97 -4.23
CA ALA A 118 8.41 -9.41 -3.04
C ALA A 118 9.84 -9.96 -2.87
N LEU A 119 10.04 -11.28 -3.06
CA LEU A 119 11.35 -11.95 -2.95
C LEU A 119 12.30 -11.63 -4.12
N GLU A 120 11.80 -11.30 -5.31
CA GLU A 120 12.64 -10.76 -6.40
C GLU A 120 13.27 -9.42 -6.00
N LEU A 121 12.57 -8.60 -5.20
CA LEU A 121 13.03 -7.29 -4.73
C LEU A 121 13.85 -7.39 -3.43
N ASP A 122 13.49 -8.29 -2.54
CA ASP A 122 14.23 -8.59 -1.30
C ASP A 122 14.32 -10.11 -1.08
N PRO A 123 15.38 -10.76 -1.59
CA PRO A 123 15.56 -12.20 -1.45
C PRO A 123 15.76 -12.68 0.00
N GLU A 124 16.04 -11.78 0.93
CA GLU A 124 16.26 -12.12 2.35
C GLU A 124 15.01 -11.92 3.21
N ASP A 125 13.89 -11.47 2.64
CA ASP A 125 12.63 -11.30 3.37
C ASP A 125 12.06 -12.66 3.84
N LEU A 126 12.24 -12.94 5.12
CA LEU A 126 11.79 -14.19 5.74
C LEU A 126 10.27 -14.28 5.82
N GLU A 127 9.56 -13.17 5.98
CA GLU A 127 8.11 -13.16 6.06
C GLU A 127 7.49 -13.56 4.72
N SER A 128 8.01 -13.02 3.63
CA SER A 128 7.58 -13.43 2.28
C SER A 128 7.91 -14.90 1.99
N LYS A 129 9.07 -15.41 2.43
CA LYS A 129 9.40 -16.83 2.28
C LYS A 129 8.39 -17.74 2.98
N VAL A 130 8.11 -17.46 4.25
CA VAL A 130 7.17 -18.24 5.06
C VAL A 130 5.75 -18.18 4.46
N ASN A 131 5.30 -16.98 4.09
CA ASN A 131 3.96 -16.82 3.55
C ASN A 131 3.80 -17.45 2.15
N LEU A 132 4.87 -17.48 1.34
CA LEU A 132 4.91 -18.20 0.08
C LEU A 132 4.73 -19.71 0.30
N GLU A 133 5.46 -20.30 1.24
CA GLU A 133 5.32 -21.72 1.58
C GLU A 133 3.87 -22.03 2.05
N MET A 134 3.32 -21.21 2.91
CA MET A 134 1.93 -21.36 3.37
C MET A 134 0.91 -21.27 2.22
N ALA A 135 1.13 -20.35 1.27
CA ALA A 135 0.24 -20.18 0.12
C ALA A 135 0.32 -21.41 -0.83
N LEU A 136 1.51 -21.96 -1.05
CA LEU A 136 1.72 -23.17 -1.85
C LEU A 136 1.02 -24.38 -1.21
N GLU A 137 1.13 -24.54 0.11
CA GLU A 137 0.43 -25.61 0.86
C GLU A 137 -1.09 -25.47 0.70
N LYS A 138 -1.64 -24.27 0.89
CA LYS A 138 -3.07 -24.00 0.74
C LYS A 138 -3.60 -24.24 -0.67
N LEU A 139 -2.84 -23.88 -1.69
CA LEU A 139 -3.20 -24.14 -3.07
C LEU A 139 -3.25 -25.66 -3.35
N GLN A 140 -2.28 -26.42 -2.82
CA GLN A 140 -2.25 -27.88 -2.95
C GLN A 140 -3.47 -28.53 -2.23
N GLU A 141 -3.79 -28.09 -1.02
CA GLU A 141 -4.98 -28.56 -0.29
C GLU A 141 -6.26 -28.29 -1.09
N GLN A 142 -6.41 -27.10 -1.66
CA GLN A 142 -7.55 -26.71 -2.48
C GLN A 142 -7.71 -27.60 -3.72
N GLN A 143 -6.62 -27.89 -4.42
CA GLN A 143 -6.61 -28.76 -5.59
C GLN A 143 -6.98 -30.22 -5.23
N GLN A 144 -6.49 -30.73 -4.09
CA GLN A 144 -6.85 -32.08 -3.62
C GLN A 144 -8.31 -32.20 -3.21
N GLN A 145 -8.92 -31.14 -2.67
CA GLN A 145 -10.34 -31.12 -2.34
C GLN A 145 -11.20 -31.12 -3.59
N GLN A 146 -10.83 -30.34 -4.61
CA GLN A 146 -11.53 -30.33 -5.89
C GLN A 146 -11.50 -31.70 -6.56
N SER A 147 -10.34 -32.35 -6.62
CA SER A 147 -10.20 -33.68 -7.24
C SER A 147 -10.93 -34.81 -6.54
N LYS A 148 -11.38 -34.62 -5.30
CA LYS A 148 -12.18 -35.61 -4.54
C LYS A 148 -13.70 -35.39 -4.68
N SER A 149 -14.09 -34.23 -5.19
CA SER A 149 -15.50 -33.84 -5.36
C SER A 149 -16.03 -34.09 -6.78
N ASP A 150 -15.13 -34.34 -7.74
CA ASP A 150 -15.40 -34.76 -9.12
C ASP A 150 -15.39 -36.29 -9.25
#